data_5e5dbe51d7fe3a6ac953de64a5702a0d
#
_entry.id   5e5dbe51d7fe3a6ac953de64a5702a0d
#
_cell.length_a   1.000
_cell.length_b   1.000
_cell.length_c   1.000
_cell.angle_alpha   90.00
_cell.angle_beta   90.00
_cell.angle_gamma   90.00
#
_symmetry.space_group_name_H-M   'P 1'
#
loop_
_entity.id
_entity.type
_entity.pdbx_description
1 polymer ?
#
loop_
_entity_poly.entity_id
_entity_poly.type
_entity_poly.pdbx_seq_one_letter_code
_entity_poly.pdbx_strand_id
1 'polypeptide(L)'
;MHHTERQSKDRARLEVAKKLGADHVIDVTKEDPLARIMQITGGKGVDVSLDCTAGAGTIPILLGIEALKRKAGRIVVQGEMPEFPNFPIGKMTTKYITMHSARGHSYKACELALEQLASRRFPLDLVTTHKFGLRDVDLAIRSVGNKDGAVKDVIHASLMPWL
;
A
#
# COMPACT_ATOMS: atom_id res chain seq x y z
N MET A 1 0.80 -21.48 -0.35
CA MET A 1 1.53 -20.48 -1.15
C MET A 1 0.85 -19.15 -0.90
N HIS A 2 1.55 -18.20 -0.29
CA HIS A 2 1.00 -16.87 -0.04
C HIS A 2 1.38 -15.98 -1.22
N HIS A 3 0.40 -15.50 -1.96
CA HIS A 3 0.60 -14.53 -3.04
C HIS A 3 0.37 -13.13 -2.51
N THR A 4 1.26 -12.21 -2.84
CA THR A 4 1.16 -10.79 -2.50
C THR A 4 0.82 -10.00 -3.76
N GLU A 5 -0.26 -9.23 -3.72
CA GLU A 5 -0.74 -8.43 -4.85
C GLU A 5 -0.73 -6.95 -4.49
N ARG A 6 -0.35 -6.13 -5.44
CA ARG A 6 -0.39 -4.67 -5.30
C ARG A 6 -1.04 -4.02 -6.51
N GLN A 7 -1.87 -3.03 -6.23
CA GLN A 7 -2.62 -2.28 -7.24
C GLN A 7 -2.22 -0.81 -7.19
N SER A 8 -2.01 -0.20 -8.34
CA SER A 8 -1.71 1.23 -8.42
C SER A 8 -1.90 1.75 -9.85
N LYS A 9 -2.14 3.05 -9.98
CA LYS A 9 -2.06 3.80 -11.24
C LYS A 9 -0.61 4.23 -11.57
N ASP A 10 0.27 4.13 -10.61
CA ASP A 10 1.64 4.63 -10.70
C ASP A 10 2.56 3.47 -11.07
N ARG A 11 3.06 3.50 -12.30
CA ARG A 11 3.92 2.46 -12.84
C ARG A 11 5.23 2.32 -12.04
N ALA A 12 5.81 3.42 -11.58
CA ALA A 12 7.04 3.36 -10.79
C ALA A 12 6.81 2.62 -9.45
N ARG A 13 5.66 2.84 -8.82
CA ARG A 13 5.29 2.12 -7.59
C ARG A 13 5.05 0.63 -7.83
N LEU A 14 4.46 0.25 -8.97
CA LEU A 14 4.27 -1.15 -9.35
C LEU A 14 5.61 -1.86 -9.56
N GLU A 15 6.56 -1.21 -10.25
CA GLU A 15 7.90 -1.74 -10.46
C GLU A 15 8.65 -1.95 -9.13
N VAL A 16 8.59 -0.97 -8.22
CA VAL A 16 9.17 -1.12 -6.88
C VAL A 16 8.51 -2.25 -6.10
N ALA A 17 7.18 -2.35 -6.13
CA ALA A 17 6.46 -3.44 -5.46
C ALA A 17 6.91 -4.82 -5.94
N LYS A 18 7.11 -4.97 -7.26
CA LYS A 18 7.60 -6.21 -7.85
C LYS A 18 9.03 -6.54 -7.39
N LYS A 19 9.91 -5.55 -7.37
CA LYS A 19 11.28 -5.71 -6.86
C LYS A 19 11.31 -6.04 -5.36
N LEU A 20 10.33 -5.58 -4.59
CA LEU A 20 10.16 -5.90 -3.18
C LEU A 20 9.55 -7.27 -2.93
N GLY A 21 9.22 -8.02 -3.98
CA GLY A 21 8.75 -9.41 -3.86
C GLY A 21 7.24 -9.59 -3.98
N ALA A 22 6.50 -8.63 -4.53
CA ALA A 22 5.12 -8.87 -4.90
C ALA A 22 5.04 -9.89 -6.05
N ASP A 23 4.31 -10.98 -5.84
CA ASP A 23 4.11 -12.01 -6.86
C ASP A 23 3.37 -11.47 -8.08
N HIS A 24 2.38 -10.61 -7.83
CA HIS A 24 1.58 -9.97 -8.87
C HIS A 24 1.44 -8.47 -8.62
N VAL A 25 1.40 -7.72 -9.69
CA VAL A 25 1.07 -6.29 -9.67
C VAL A 25 -0.05 -6.03 -10.67
N ILE A 26 -0.98 -5.17 -10.32
CA ILE A 26 -2.16 -4.86 -11.13
C ILE A 26 -2.17 -3.37 -11.45
N ASP A 27 -2.08 -3.05 -12.73
CA ASP A 27 -2.23 -1.69 -13.23
C ASP A 27 -3.72 -1.44 -13.49
N VAL A 28 -4.38 -0.78 -12.55
CA VAL A 28 -5.82 -0.50 -12.60
C VAL A 28 -6.24 0.42 -13.75
N THR A 29 -5.29 0.95 -14.52
CA THR A 29 -5.58 1.71 -15.74
C THR A 29 -5.70 0.81 -16.97
N LYS A 30 -5.27 -0.45 -16.87
CA LYS A 30 -5.20 -1.38 -18.00
C LYS A 30 -6.12 -2.57 -17.87
N GLU A 31 -6.47 -2.95 -16.64
CA GLU A 31 -7.27 -4.15 -16.40
C GLU A 31 -8.21 -3.95 -15.20
N ASP A 32 -9.29 -4.71 -15.17
CA ASP A 32 -10.18 -4.76 -14.02
C ASP A 32 -9.51 -5.49 -12.86
N PRO A 33 -9.27 -4.82 -11.73
CA PRO A 33 -8.53 -5.41 -10.63
C PRO A 33 -9.25 -6.58 -9.98
N LEU A 34 -10.59 -6.55 -9.89
CA LEU A 34 -11.35 -7.64 -9.28
C LEU A 34 -11.29 -8.90 -10.15
N ALA A 35 -11.50 -8.75 -11.46
CA ALA A 35 -11.39 -9.86 -12.40
C ALA A 35 -10.00 -10.48 -12.37
N ARG A 36 -8.96 -9.65 -12.31
CA ARG A 36 -7.58 -10.13 -12.23
C ARG A 36 -7.28 -10.86 -10.93
N ILE A 37 -7.72 -10.35 -9.78
CA ILE A 37 -7.60 -11.02 -8.48
C ILE A 37 -8.30 -12.38 -8.51
N MET A 38 -9.52 -12.44 -9.03
CA MET A 38 -10.26 -13.69 -9.13
C MET A 38 -9.57 -14.70 -10.06
N GLN A 39 -8.97 -14.25 -11.16
CA GLN A 39 -8.18 -15.11 -12.04
C GLN A 39 -6.97 -15.70 -11.30
N ILE A 40 -6.18 -14.87 -10.59
CA ILE A 40 -4.99 -15.30 -9.85
C ILE A 40 -5.34 -16.29 -8.74
N THR A 41 -6.46 -16.07 -8.05
CA THR A 41 -6.90 -16.89 -6.92
C THR A 41 -7.76 -18.09 -7.32
N GLY A 42 -7.97 -18.32 -8.62
CA GLY A 42 -8.84 -19.40 -9.11
C GLY A 42 -10.30 -19.23 -8.63
N GLY A 43 -10.79 -18.01 -8.54
CA GLY A 43 -12.16 -17.67 -8.10
C GLY A 43 -12.39 -17.73 -6.59
N LYS A 44 -11.36 -18.06 -5.80
CA LYS A 44 -11.52 -18.21 -4.33
C LYS A 44 -11.50 -16.87 -3.60
N GLY A 45 -10.89 -15.84 -4.18
CA GLY A 45 -10.62 -14.56 -3.53
C GLY A 45 -9.42 -14.62 -2.58
N VAL A 46 -9.11 -13.49 -1.97
CA VAL A 46 -7.95 -13.31 -1.08
C VAL A 46 -8.31 -13.53 0.39
N ASP A 47 -7.34 -13.95 1.20
CA ASP A 47 -7.52 -14.10 2.65
C ASP A 47 -7.52 -12.77 3.38
N VAL A 48 -6.65 -11.86 2.95
CA VAL A 48 -6.45 -10.55 3.57
C VAL A 48 -6.38 -9.48 2.49
N SER A 49 -7.09 -8.39 2.70
CA SER A 49 -6.95 -7.14 1.96
C SER A 49 -6.41 -6.05 2.88
N LEU A 50 -5.35 -5.38 2.47
CA LEU A 50 -4.75 -4.26 3.21
C LEU A 50 -4.88 -2.99 2.39
N ASP A 51 -5.66 -2.04 2.88
CA ASP A 51 -5.76 -0.71 2.29
C ASP A 51 -4.78 0.25 2.95
N CYS A 52 -3.83 0.76 2.15
CA CYS A 52 -2.84 1.77 2.53
C CYS A 52 -2.97 3.03 1.65
N THR A 53 -4.14 3.29 1.10
CA THR A 53 -4.33 4.43 0.18
C THR A 53 -4.61 5.72 0.95
N ALA A 54 -4.28 6.85 0.31
CA ALA A 54 -4.68 8.18 0.76
C ALA A 54 -5.37 8.90 -0.40
N GLY A 55 -6.53 9.52 -0.11
CA GLY A 55 -7.27 10.31 -1.09
C GLY A 55 -7.95 9.50 -2.22
N ALA A 56 -8.04 8.17 -2.10
CA ALA A 56 -8.69 7.31 -3.08
C ALA A 56 -10.19 7.07 -2.79
N GLY A 57 -10.70 7.63 -1.71
CA GLY A 57 -12.08 7.45 -1.26
C GLY A 57 -12.39 6.00 -0.89
N THR A 58 -13.62 5.57 -1.16
CA THR A 58 -14.13 4.25 -0.77
C THR A 58 -13.75 3.11 -1.70
N ILE A 59 -13.24 3.42 -2.91
CA ILE A 59 -13.00 2.44 -3.98
C ILE A 59 -12.09 1.28 -3.54
N PRO A 60 -10.92 1.52 -2.90
CA PRO A 60 -10.03 0.43 -2.52
C PRO A 60 -10.63 -0.51 -1.48
N ILE A 61 -11.41 0.03 -0.54
CA ILE A 61 -12.06 -0.78 0.48
C ILE A 61 -13.19 -1.61 -0.12
N LEU A 62 -14.02 -1.01 -1.01
CA LEU A 62 -15.05 -1.75 -1.73
C LEU A 62 -14.46 -2.89 -2.54
N LEU A 63 -13.38 -2.63 -3.27
CA LEU A 63 -12.66 -3.66 -4.01
C LEU A 63 -12.14 -4.76 -3.08
N GLY A 64 -11.56 -4.37 -1.93
CA GLY A 64 -11.10 -5.32 -0.92
C GLY A 64 -12.22 -6.23 -0.41
N ILE A 65 -13.39 -5.65 -0.08
CA ILE A 65 -14.58 -6.41 0.35
C ILE A 65 -15.04 -7.40 -0.73
N GLU A 66 -15.05 -6.97 -2.00
CA GLU A 66 -15.43 -7.85 -3.12
C GLU A 66 -14.41 -8.96 -3.35
N ALA A 67 -13.13 -8.66 -3.29
CA ALA A 67 -12.05 -9.60 -3.53
C ALA A 67 -11.85 -10.62 -2.42
N LEU A 68 -12.30 -10.32 -1.19
CA LEU A 68 -12.14 -11.25 -0.07
C LEU A 68 -12.94 -12.55 -0.28
N LYS A 69 -12.34 -13.66 0.10
CA LYS A 69 -13.00 -14.96 0.13
C LYS A 69 -14.21 -14.96 1.07
N ARG A 70 -15.15 -15.85 0.81
CA ARG A 70 -16.25 -16.12 1.77
C ARG A 70 -15.69 -16.86 2.98
N LYS A 71 -16.14 -16.46 4.16
CA LYS A 71 -15.73 -16.97 5.48
C LYS A 71 -14.27 -16.67 5.82
N ALA A 72 -14.09 -15.99 6.93
CA ALA A 72 -12.80 -15.62 7.50
C ALA A 72 -11.91 -14.71 6.65
N GLY A 73 -12.45 -13.99 5.65
CA GLY A 73 -11.74 -12.90 4.98
C GLY A 73 -11.48 -11.75 5.94
N ARG A 74 -10.34 -11.11 5.84
CA ARG A 74 -9.96 -9.99 6.70
C ARG A 74 -9.58 -8.76 5.87
N ILE A 75 -10.16 -7.61 6.20
CA ILE A 75 -9.74 -6.34 5.64
C ILE A 75 -9.10 -5.48 6.73
N VAL A 76 -7.92 -4.96 6.44
CA VAL A 76 -7.21 -4.02 7.31
C VAL A 76 -7.19 -2.66 6.61
N VAL A 77 -7.70 -1.64 7.29
CA VAL A 77 -7.77 -0.27 6.78
C VAL A 77 -6.74 0.56 7.54
N GLN A 78 -5.69 0.96 6.83
CA GLN A 78 -4.65 1.88 7.31
C GLN A 78 -4.72 3.21 6.55
N GLY A 79 -5.36 3.21 5.39
CA GLY A 79 -5.56 4.38 4.55
C GLY A 79 -6.38 5.48 5.23
N GLU A 80 -6.22 6.70 4.77
CA GLU A 80 -6.99 7.83 5.29
C GLU A 80 -8.28 8.02 4.49
N MET A 81 -9.40 7.81 5.17
CA MET A 81 -10.72 8.06 4.65
C MET A 81 -11.60 8.64 5.77
N PRO A 82 -12.08 9.88 5.63
CA PRO A 82 -12.84 10.53 6.70
C PRO A 82 -14.23 9.91 6.87
N GLU A 83 -14.86 9.49 5.79
CA GLU A 83 -16.23 8.96 5.78
C GLU A 83 -16.39 7.84 4.76
N PHE A 84 -17.29 6.91 5.05
CA PHE A 84 -17.70 5.87 4.13
C PHE A 84 -19.24 5.88 3.99
N PRO A 85 -19.80 6.75 3.16
CA PRO A 85 -21.23 6.75 2.88
C PRO A 85 -21.67 5.43 2.25
N ASN A 86 -22.85 4.93 2.64
CA ASN A 86 -23.43 3.69 2.13
C ASN A 86 -22.53 2.45 2.31
N PHE A 87 -21.91 2.33 3.49
CA PHE A 87 -21.05 1.21 3.83
C PHE A 87 -21.78 -0.14 3.63
N PRO A 88 -21.21 -1.11 2.89
CA PRO A 88 -21.89 -2.33 2.47
C PRO A 88 -21.89 -3.39 3.57
N ILE A 89 -22.47 -3.08 4.73
CA ILE A 89 -22.50 -3.98 5.90
C ILE A 89 -23.12 -5.33 5.57
N GLY A 90 -24.13 -5.37 4.70
CA GLY A 90 -24.77 -6.62 4.27
C GLY A 90 -23.81 -7.57 3.55
N LYS A 91 -22.86 -7.05 2.75
CA LYS A 91 -21.83 -7.88 2.12
C LYS A 91 -20.84 -8.43 3.13
N MET A 92 -20.45 -7.62 4.11
CA MET A 92 -19.56 -8.06 5.17
C MET A 92 -20.15 -9.19 6.00
N THR A 93 -21.40 -9.04 6.41
CA THR A 93 -22.10 -10.09 7.18
C THR A 93 -22.28 -11.37 6.36
N THR A 94 -22.70 -11.26 5.09
CA THR A 94 -22.89 -12.42 4.21
C THR A 94 -21.59 -13.18 3.93
N LYS A 95 -20.46 -12.48 3.85
CA LYS A 95 -19.13 -13.06 3.61
C LYS A 95 -18.36 -13.39 4.90
N TYR A 96 -18.91 -13.07 6.07
CA TYR A 96 -18.24 -13.22 7.37
C TYR A 96 -16.87 -12.53 7.42
N ILE A 97 -16.80 -11.27 6.94
CA ILE A 97 -15.57 -10.49 6.89
C ILE A 97 -15.30 -9.83 8.24
N THR A 98 -14.06 -9.92 8.69
CA THR A 98 -13.56 -9.10 9.80
C THR A 98 -12.90 -7.85 9.24
N MET A 99 -13.33 -6.67 9.70
CA MET A 99 -12.67 -5.41 9.42
C MET A 99 -11.86 -4.95 10.63
N HIS A 100 -10.63 -4.50 10.38
CA HIS A 100 -9.75 -3.98 11.41
C HIS A 100 -9.14 -2.66 10.93
N SER A 101 -9.10 -1.65 11.78
CA SER A 101 -8.41 -0.40 11.49
C SER A 101 -7.01 -0.42 12.12
N ALA A 102 -6.05 0.15 11.40
CA ALA A 102 -4.69 0.31 11.87
C ALA A 102 -4.25 1.76 11.63
N ARG A 103 -3.88 2.47 12.69
CA ARG A 103 -3.38 3.84 12.60
C ARG A 103 -2.25 4.06 13.60
N GLY A 104 -1.30 4.90 13.18
CA GLY A 104 -0.10 5.16 13.97
C GLY A 104 0.85 3.97 14.01
N HIS A 105 1.80 4.04 14.91
CA HIS A 105 2.79 2.99 15.09
C HIS A 105 3.11 2.86 16.59
N SER A 106 3.08 1.62 17.05
CA SER A 106 3.50 1.29 18.38
C SER A 106 5.01 1.18 18.47
N TYR A 107 5.56 1.25 19.66
CA TYR A 107 6.98 0.97 19.91
C TYR A 107 7.41 -0.37 19.29
N LYS A 108 6.62 -1.42 19.50
CA LYS A 108 6.89 -2.75 18.90
C LYS A 108 6.87 -2.76 17.38
N ALA A 109 6.01 -1.98 16.76
CA ALA A 109 6.01 -1.85 15.29
C ALA A 109 7.28 -1.17 14.78
N CYS A 110 7.81 -0.17 15.51
CA CYS A 110 9.07 0.47 15.17
C CYS A 110 10.24 -0.50 15.31
N GLU A 111 10.30 -1.31 16.40
CA GLU A 111 11.33 -2.35 16.55
C GLU A 111 11.32 -3.33 15.38
N LEU A 112 10.14 -3.87 15.03
CA LEU A 112 9.99 -4.80 13.91
C LEU A 112 10.39 -4.17 12.57
N ALA A 113 10.11 -2.88 12.37
CA ALA A 113 10.54 -2.17 11.17
C ALA A 113 12.07 -2.05 11.10
N LEU A 114 12.73 -1.74 12.22
CA LEU A 114 14.18 -1.68 12.30
C LEU A 114 14.82 -3.07 12.09
N GLU A 115 14.25 -4.12 12.65
CA GLU A 115 14.67 -5.51 12.42
C GLU A 115 14.56 -5.87 10.91
N GLN A 116 13.46 -5.50 10.25
CA GLN A 116 13.30 -5.72 8.81
C GLN A 116 14.36 -4.97 7.99
N LEU A 117 14.65 -3.72 8.32
CA LEU A 117 15.71 -2.94 7.69
C LEU A 117 17.09 -3.57 7.91
N ALA A 118 17.41 -3.97 9.13
CA ALA A 118 18.67 -4.59 9.49
C ALA A 118 18.88 -5.95 8.83
N SER A 119 17.83 -6.74 8.68
CA SER A 119 17.88 -8.07 8.07
C SER A 119 18.25 -8.06 6.60
N ARG A 120 18.10 -6.93 5.91
CA ARG A 120 18.27 -6.78 4.45
C ARG A 120 17.53 -7.83 3.61
N ARG A 121 16.51 -8.46 4.20
CA ARG A 121 15.69 -9.47 3.51
C ARG A 121 14.96 -8.90 2.30
N PHE A 122 14.57 -7.65 2.40
CA PHE A 122 13.92 -6.89 1.33
C PHE A 122 14.76 -5.66 1.01
N PRO A 123 14.93 -5.28 -0.26
CA PRO A 123 15.68 -4.09 -0.67
C PRO A 123 14.85 -2.82 -0.41
N LEU A 124 14.62 -2.50 0.87
CA LEU A 124 13.74 -1.42 1.31
C LEU A 124 14.26 -0.02 0.94
N ASP A 125 15.54 0.11 0.63
CA ASP A 125 16.16 1.31 0.05
C ASP A 125 15.52 1.74 -1.27
N LEU A 126 14.97 0.79 -2.04
CA LEU A 126 14.23 1.08 -3.28
C LEU A 126 12.95 1.90 -3.06
N VAL A 127 12.42 1.94 -1.83
CA VAL A 127 11.27 2.78 -1.49
C VAL A 127 11.63 4.26 -1.48
N THR A 128 12.89 4.57 -1.14
CA THR A 128 13.41 5.94 -1.14
C THR A 128 13.93 6.29 -2.53
N THR A 129 13.14 6.99 -3.33
CA THR A 129 13.44 7.26 -4.74
C THR A 129 14.18 8.58 -4.96
N HIS A 130 13.97 9.56 -4.08
CA HIS A 130 14.58 10.89 -4.20
C HIS A 130 15.27 11.29 -2.90
N LYS A 131 16.37 11.99 -3.03
CA LYS A 131 17.17 12.52 -1.90
C LYS A 131 17.38 14.00 -2.10
N PHE A 132 17.11 14.77 -1.07
CA PHE A 132 17.24 16.24 -1.08
C PHE A 132 18.14 16.70 0.06
N GLY A 133 18.89 17.75 -0.18
CA GLY A 133 19.57 18.49 0.88
C GLY A 133 18.56 19.31 1.70
N LEU A 134 18.96 19.74 2.89
CA LEU A 134 18.10 20.52 3.78
C LEU A 134 17.66 21.86 3.15
N ARG A 135 18.48 22.43 2.25
CA ARG A 135 18.15 23.66 1.52
C ARG A 135 17.01 23.49 0.52
N ASP A 136 16.78 22.25 0.07
CA ASP A 136 15.79 21.91 -0.96
C ASP A 136 14.49 21.34 -0.38
N VAL A 137 14.22 21.62 0.91
CA VAL A 137 13.05 21.08 1.62
C VAL A 137 11.72 21.41 0.93
N ASP A 138 11.57 22.61 0.38
CA ASP A 138 10.39 23.02 -0.36
C ASP A 138 10.19 22.20 -1.64
N LEU A 139 11.28 21.94 -2.36
CA LEU A 139 11.27 21.06 -3.53
C LEU A 139 10.88 19.62 -3.14
N ALA A 140 11.45 19.10 -2.04
CA ALA A 140 11.12 17.76 -1.54
C ALA A 140 9.64 17.62 -1.19
N ILE A 141 9.03 18.62 -0.54
CA ILE A 141 7.61 18.62 -0.22
C ILE A 141 6.74 18.63 -1.48
N ARG A 142 7.12 19.44 -2.47
CA ARG A 142 6.38 19.55 -3.74
C ARG A 142 6.48 18.28 -4.58
N SER A 143 7.64 17.61 -4.59
CA SER A 143 7.84 16.39 -5.39
C SER A 143 6.93 15.25 -4.96
N VAL A 144 6.64 15.11 -3.67
CA VAL A 144 5.66 14.13 -3.16
C VAL A 144 4.26 14.37 -3.71
N GLY A 145 3.87 15.65 -3.87
CA GLY A 145 2.57 16.05 -4.42
C GLY A 145 2.44 15.86 -5.93
N ASN A 146 3.52 16.02 -6.67
CA ASN A 146 3.49 16.10 -8.14
C ASN A 146 3.53 14.75 -8.86
N LYS A 147 3.68 13.64 -8.16
CA LYS A 147 3.67 12.27 -8.70
C LYS A 147 4.70 11.99 -9.81
N ASP A 148 5.79 12.72 -9.86
CA ASP A 148 6.85 12.59 -10.88
C ASP A 148 7.71 11.30 -10.69
N GLY A 149 7.03 10.19 -10.43
CA GLY A 149 7.67 8.90 -10.18
C GLY A 149 8.24 8.75 -8.77
N ALA A 150 8.00 9.72 -7.89
CA ALA A 150 8.44 9.64 -6.50
C ALA A 150 7.60 8.59 -5.74
N VAL A 151 8.26 7.56 -5.25
CA VAL A 151 7.64 6.59 -4.33
C VAL A 151 7.69 7.13 -2.91
N LYS A 152 8.85 7.63 -2.51
CA LYS A 152 9.08 8.33 -1.25
C LYS A 152 10.32 9.21 -1.35
N ASP A 153 10.24 10.41 -0.81
CA ASP A 153 11.35 11.34 -0.74
C ASP A 153 11.97 11.37 0.65
N VAL A 154 13.25 11.60 0.72
CA VAL A 154 14.01 11.73 1.96
C VAL A 154 14.89 12.95 1.92
N ILE A 155 14.87 13.70 3.01
CA ILE A 155 15.78 14.84 3.22
C ILE A 155 16.98 14.34 4.03
N HIS A 156 18.18 14.49 3.47
CA HIS A 156 19.44 14.15 4.13
C HIS A 156 20.14 15.38 4.65
N ALA A 157 20.19 15.55 5.96
CA ALA A 157 20.93 16.63 6.60
C ALA A 157 22.46 16.53 6.34
N SER A 158 22.97 15.31 6.18
CA SER A 158 24.38 15.05 5.90
C SER A 158 24.85 15.48 4.50
N LEU A 159 23.95 15.86 3.61
CA LEU A 159 24.29 16.40 2.29
C LEU A 159 24.49 17.91 2.31
N MET A 160 24.39 18.55 3.46
CA MET A 160 24.80 19.95 3.60
C MET A 160 26.31 20.00 3.68
N PRO A 161 26.99 20.80 2.81
CA PRO A 161 28.38 21.14 3.05
C PRO A 161 28.41 21.90 4.39
N TRP A 162 29.27 21.46 5.30
CA TRP A 162 29.53 22.17 6.54
C TRP A 162 30.03 23.57 6.18
N LEU A 163 29.35 24.58 6.65
CA LEU A 163 29.83 25.96 6.60
C LEU A 163 31.06 26.10 7.48
#